data_811b08ca7e77d727c8522d72921ac8d1
#
_entry.id   811b08ca7e77d727c8522d72921ac8d1
#
_cell.length_a   1.000
_cell.length_b   1.000
_cell.length_c   1.000
_cell.angle_alpha   90.00
_cell.angle_beta   90.00
_cell.angle_gamma   90.00
#
_symmetry.space_group_name_H-M   'P 1'
#
loop_
_entity.id
_entity.type
_entity.pdbx_description
1 polymer ?
#
loop_
_entity_poly.entity_id
_entity_poly.type
_entity_poly.pdbx_seq_one_letter_code
_entity_poly.pdbx_strand_id
1 'polypeptide(L)'
;ANANGEWEQGASAYEKRGVAVSVPDDPQAIATIDDGFIEEVMTHLGVISKVKVIGSWSMKRDYRYVIPSRSGESREYRGWHTMKYLHPWLNDLPCVNAPQGNVISFETLASAAPDVVILRVGDTPVGTDKDKVKRTVDTIEALGLPLVVLYSPTWFRSSDLSSMKTEAGIIGEQFGKREQAERLADSLAKTETMIRKRTKDIPESERPSVLLLGLRPDVRKKGGAGSVQGVDTPESYIIEQVAHAQNAYRGKGTSVPMSAEQIYACEPDVVILPTANGYHPPRELYDAPYYENLPWSPMNASRRVEYPLDMLIIAKAAYPERFADISVYDFALRFYQDVYGVDEKTARGLRSTQLLDWMDEADF
;
A
#
# COMPACT_ATOMS: atom_id res chain seq x y z
N ALA A 1 -5.04 -22.28 -9.86
CA ALA A 1 -6.50 -22.44 -9.95
C ALA A 1 -6.87 -23.20 -11.22
N ASN A 2 -7.83 -24.11 -11.14
CA ASN A 2 -8.42 -24.70 -12.34
C ASN A 2 -9.13 -23.63 -13.18
N ALA A 3 -9.67 -23.97 -14.34
CA ALA A 3 -10.36 -23.06 -15.23
C ALA A 3 -11.54 -22.27 -14.57
N ASN A 4 -11.97 -22.67 -13.37
CA ASN A 4 -13.03 -22.08 -12.58
C ASN A 4 -12.52 -21.20 -11.42
N GLY A 5 -11.21 -21.03 -11.26
CA GLY A 5 -10.61 -20.23 -10.18
C GLY A 5 -10.49 -20.94 -8.83
N GLU A 6 -10.68 -22.26 -8.76
CA GLU A 6 -10.56 -23.07 -7.56
C GLU A 6 -9.11 -23.56 -7.35
N TRP A 7 -8.68 -23.69 -6.10
CA TRP A 7 -7.35 -24.06 -5.70
C TRP A 7 -7.25 -25.58 -5.44
N GLU A 8 -6.32 -26.26 -6.07
CA GLU A 8 -5.98 -27.64 -5.71
C GLU A 8 -5.00 -27.66 -4.54
N GLN A 9 -5.35 -28.37 -3.46
CA GLN A 9 -4.45 -28.60 -2.33
C GLN A 9 -3.52 -29.78 -2.65
N GLY A 10 -2.22 -29.59 -2.53
CA GLY A 10 -1.30 -30.70 -2.43
C GLY A 10 -0.02 -30.73 -3.25
N ALA A 11 0.68 -29.61 -3.46
CA ALA A 11 2.08 -29.65 -3.90
C ALA A 11 2.87 -28.45 -3.38
N SER A 12 4.19 -28.59 -3.30
CA SER A 12 5.13 -27.57 -2.85
C SER A 12 5.04 -26.30 -3.69
N ALA A 13 4.74 -25.17 -3.08
CA ALA A 13 4.67 -23.82 -3.62
C ALA A 13 3.74 -23.62 -4.84
N TYR A 14 2.51 -23.20 -4.57
CA TYR A 14 1.59 -22.74 -5.61
C TYR A 14 1.61 -21.22 -5.72
N GLU A 15 1.72 -20.74 -6.93
CA GLU A 15 1.37 -19.38 -7.25
C GLU A 15 -0.16 -19.22 -7.37
N LYS A 16 -0.65 -17.96 -7.40
CA LYS A 16 -2.09 -17.67 -7.44
C LYS A 16 -2.79 -18.03 -8.78
N ARG A 17 -2.04 -18.41 -9.81
CA ARG A 17 -2.57 -19.02 -11.07
C ARG A 17 -2.86 -20.51 -10.94
N GLY A 18 -2.49 -21.15 -9.83
CA GLY A 18 -2.58 -22.59 -9.66
C GLY A 18 -1.58 -23.40 -10.51
N VAL A 19 -0.50 -22.75 -10.96
CA VAL A 19 0.61 -23.39 -11.65
C VAL A 19 1.63 -23.87 -10.62
N ALA A 20 2.04 -25.13 -10.68
CA ALA A 20 3.10 -25.64 -9.81
C ALA A 20 4.43 -25.00 -10.22
N VAL A 21 5.12 -24.40 -9.25
CA VAL A 21 6.44 -23.81 -9.45
C VAL A 21 7.47 -24.62 -8.65
N SER A 22 8.52 -25.04 -9.30
CA SER A 22 9.65 -25.70 -8.63
C SER A 22 10.58 -24.60 -8.12
N VAL A 23 10.61 -24.42 -6.81
CA VAL A 23 11.49 -23.48 -6.12
C VAL A 23 12.45 -24.28 -5.25
N PRO A 24 13.74 -23.89 -5.11
CA PRO A 24 14.64 -24.51 -4.13
C PRO A 24 14.04 -24.51 -2.72
N ASP A 25 14.32 -25.53 -1.92
CA ASP A 25 13.81 -25.64 -0.54
C ASP A 25 14.22 -24.46 0.36
N ASP A 26 15.38 -23.85 0.10
CA ASP A 26 15.88 -22.67 0.80
C ASP A 26 16.47 -21.66 -0.21
N PRO A 27 15.63 -20.91 -0.93
CA PRO A 27 16.10 -19.96 -1.94
C PRO A 27 16.91 -18.85 -1.27
N GLN A 28 18.07 -18.49 -1.84
CA GLN A 28 19.00 -17.49 -1.30
C GLN A 28 19.07 -16.21 -2.13
N ALA A 29 18.56 -16.24 -3.36
CA ALA A 29 18.56 -15.10 -4.28
C ALA A 29 17.15 -14.85 -4.80
N ILE A 30 16.45 -13.91 -4.19
CA ILE A 30 15.08 -13.56 -4.52
C ILE A 30 15.06 -12.27 -5.36
N ALA A 31 14.32 -12.31 -6.48
CA ALA A 31 13.91 -11.10 -7.16
C ALA A 31 12.46 -10.80 -6.82
N THR A 32 12.20 -9.61 -6.28
CA THR A 32 10.83 -9.14 -6.00
C THR A 32 10.42 -8.16 -7.08
N ILE A 33 9.19 -8.28 -7.59
CA ILE A 33 8.60 -7.32 -8.54
C ILE A 33 7.27 -6.84 -7.97
N ASP A 34 7.37 -5.85 -7.07
CA ASP A 34 6.27 -5.27 -6.31
C ASP A 34 6.63 -3.85 -5.84
N ASP A 35 5.71 -3.17 -5.20
CA ASP A 35 5.91 -1.85 -4.60
C ASP A 35 5.99 -1.91 -3.06
N GLY A 36 6.47 -2.99 -2.50
CA GLY A 36 6.85 -3.11 -1.08
C GLY A 36 6.17 -4.22 -0.29
N PHE A 37 4.98 -4.70 -0.63
CA PHE A 37 4.26 -5.70 0.15
C PHE A 37 5.07 -7.00 0.34
N ILE A 38 5.75 -7.48 -0.71
CA ILE A 38 6.57 -8.69 -0.64
C ILE A 38 7.71 -8.50 0.35
N GLU A 39 8.42 -7.37 0.25
CA GLU A 39 9.55 -7.03 1.11
C GLU A 39 9.11 -6.83 2.56
N GLU A 40 7.93 -6.26 2.80
CA GLU A 40 7.34 -6.08 4.13
C GLU A 40 7.03 -7.43 4.79
N VAL A 41 6.40 -8.35 4.06
CA VAL A 41 6.17 -9.72 4.53
C VAL A 41 7.49 -10.45 4.78
N MET A 42 8.46 -10.35 3.86
CA MET A 42 9.79 -10.96 4.03
C MET A 42 10.55 -10.38 5.23
N THR A 43 10.36 -9.09 5.53
CA THR A 43 10.91 -8.44 6.73
C THR A 43 10.31 -9.05 7.99
N HIS A 44 8.98 -9.17 8.07
CA HIS A 44 8.31 -9.82 9.20
C HIS A 44 8.78 -11.28 9.40
N LEU A 45 9.01 -11.99 8.31
CA LEU A 45 9.48 -13.37 8.34
C LEU A 45 10.98 -13.51 8.67
N GLY A 46 11.74 -12.41 8.73
CA GLY A 46 13.18 -12.41 8.97
C GLY A 46 14.00 -12.95 7.81
N VAL A 47 13.50 -12.87 6.57
CA VAL A 47 14.14 -13.42 5.37
C VAL A 47 14.48 -12.36 4.31
N ILE A 48 14.30 -11.09 4.63
CA ILE A 48 14.51 -9.97 3.70
C ILE A 48 15.93 -9.92 3.11
N SER A 49 16.96 -10.39 3.84
CA SER A 49 18.35 -10.42 3.37
C SER A 49 18.58 -11.32 2.14
N LYS A 50 17.60 -12.16 1.81
CA LYS A 50 17.62 -13.01 0.61
C LYS A 50 17.24 -12.25 -0.66
N VAL A 51 16.69 -11.05 -0.57
CA VAL A 51 16.40 -10.19 -1.72
C VAL A 51 17.71 -9.75 -2.37
N LYS A 52 17.83 -9.95 -3.68
CA LYS A 52 18.99 -9.58 -4.50
C LYS A 52 18.62 -8.63 -5.63
N VAL A 53 17.34 -8.56 -5.98
CA VAL A 53 16.80 -7.65 -7.02
C VAL A 53 15.47 -7.11 -6.52
N ILE A 54 15.26 -5.81 -6.67
CA ILE A 54 14.00 -5.16 -6.30
C ILE A 54 13.22 -4.69 -7.53
N GLY A 55 11.90 -4.67 -7.40
CA GLY A 55 10.97 -4.33 -8.48
C GLY A 55 10.54 -2.89 -8.51
N SER A 56 10.64 -2.16 -7.42
CA SER A 56 10.14 -0.78 -7.36
C SER A 56 11.25 0.25 -7.17
N TRP A 57 11.27 1.23 -8.09
CA TRP A 57 12.14 2.39 -7.94
C TRP A 57 11.76 3.26 -6.73
N SER A 58 10.52 3.18 -6.25
CA SER A 58 10.08 3.91 -5.06
C SER A 58 10.91 3.58 -3.83
N MET A 59 11.36 2.31 -3.70
CA MET A 59 12.23 1.88 -2.61
C MET A 59 13.64 2.50 -2.65
N LYS A 60 14.05 3.07 -3.80
CA LYS A 60 15.35 3.75 -3.94
C LYS A 60 15.28 5.25 -3.73
N ARG A 61 14.10 5.86 -3.82
CA ARG A 61 13.96 7.31 -3.77
C ARG A 61 14.11 7.86 -2.37
N ASP A 62 14.84 8.98 -2.27
CA ASP A 62 14.70 9.93 -1.19
C ASP A 62 13.70 10.99 -1.59
N TYR A 63 12.69 11.14 -0.78
CA TYR A 63 11.71 12.20 -0.93
C TYR A 63 11.99 13.27 0.11
N ARG A 64 12.08 14.50 -0.37
CA ARG A 64 12.15 15.68 0.46
C ARG A 64 10.84 16.43 0.33
N TYR A 65 10.16 16.56 1.45
CA TYR A 65 8.92 17.30 1.53
C TYR A 65 9.15 18.57 2.33
N VAL A 66 8.71 19.70 1.80
CA VAL A 66 8.64 20.94 2.55
C VAL A 66 7.17 21.27 2.70
N ILE A 67 6.63 21.02 3.88
CA ILE A 67 5.21 21.22 4.18
C ILE A 67 5.10 22.50 5.00
N PRO A 68 4.42 23.55 4.50
CA PRO A 68 4.15 24.73 5.28
C PRO A 68 3.20 24.37 6.44
N SER A 69 3.55 24.78 7.67
CA SER A 69 2.63 24.68 8.79
C SER A 69 1.60 25.83 8.74
N ARG A 70 0.51 25.69 9.49
CA ARG A 70 -0.47 26.79 9.67
C ARG A 70 0.15 28.06 10.27
N SER A 71 1.18 27.92 11.11
CA SER A 71 1.92 29.05 11.69
C SER A 71 2.79 29.80 10.68
N GLY A 72 2.91 29.30 9.43
CA GLY A 72 3.77 29.87 8.40
C GLY A 72 5.21 29.34 8.43
N GLU A 73 5.58 28.51 9.42
CA GLU A 73 6.85 27.78 9.44
C GLU A 73 6.76 26.58 8.51
N SER A 74 7.83 26.31 7.78
CA SER A 74 7.91 25.13 6.93
C SER A 74 8.67 24.03 7.64
N ARG A 75 8.13 22.83 7.64
CA ARG A 75 8.81 21.62 8.13
C ARG A 75 9.34 20.79 6.98
N GLU A 76 10.55 20.30 7.12
CA GLU A 76 11.16 19.40 6.17
C GLU A 76 11.04 17.96 6.67
N TYR A 77 10.53 17.08 5.81
CA TYR A 77 10.43 15.64 6.03
C TYR A 77 11.21 14.91 4.96
N ARG A 78 11.78 13.75 5.31
CA ARG A 78 12.57 12.92 4.39
C ARG A 78 12.12 11.47 4.44
N GLY A 79 12.17 10.84 3.29
CA GLY A 79 11.84 9.44 3.10
C GLY A 79 10.33 9.20 3.12
N TRP A 80 9.88 8.15 2.48
CA TRP A 80 8.48 7.76 2.52
C TRP A 80 8.26 6.25 2.38
N HIS A 81 9.29 5.52 1.96
CA HIS A 81 9.17 4.07 1.82
C HIS A 81 9.69 3.38 3.08
N THR A 82 8.80 2.67 3.78
CA THR A 82 9.09 1.91 5.00
C THR A 82 10.31 1.00 4.85
N MET A 83 10.38 0.26 3.75
CA MET A 83 11.47 -0.68 3.50
C MET A 83 12.83 0.00 3.33
N LYS A 84 12.88 1.19 2.72
CA LYS A 84 14.13 1.94 2.62
C LYS A 84 14.65 2.39 3.99
N TYR A 85 13.75 2.78 4.88
CA TYR A 85 14.13 3.17 6.24
C TYR A 85 14.66 1.98 7.05
N LEU A 86 13.96 0.85 7.01
CA LEU A 86 14.36 -0.36 7.73
C LEU A 86 15.60 -1.02 7.15
N HIS A 87 15.72 -1.03 5.83
CA HIS A 87 16.74 -1.76 5.08
C HIS A 87 17.42 -0.85 4.05
N PRO A 88 18.26 0.13 4.50
CA PRO A 88 18.91 1.08 3.59
C PRO A 88 19.73 0.41 2.47
N TRP A 89 20.24 -0.79 2.73
CA TRP A 89 21.02 -1.57 1.76
C TRP A 89 20.21 -2.01 0.52
N LEU A 90 18.87 -2.04 0.59
CA LEU A 90 18.03 -2.28 -0.59
C LEU A 90 18.28 -1.24 -1.69
N ASN A 91 18.76 -0.05 -1.32
CA ASN A 91 19.11 0.99 -2.27
C ASN A 91 20.26 0.62 -3.20
N ASP A 92 21.15 -0.28 -2.77
CA ASP A 92 22.33 -0.71 -3.52
C ASP A 92 22.03 -1.87 -4.47
N LEU A 93 20.87 -2.54 -4.32
CA LEU A 93 20.49 -3.66 -5.15
C LEU A 93 20.12 -3.23 -6.58
N PRO A 94 20.31 -4.11 -7.59
CA PRO A 94 19.74 -3.92 -8.91
C PRO A 94 18.22 -3.71 -8.83
N CYS A 95 17.70 -2.78 -9.63
CA CYS A 95 16.26 -2.53 -9.73
C CYS A 95 15.79 -2.80 -11.16
N VAL A 96 14.79 -3.68 -11.31
CA VAL A 96 14.27 -4.02 -12.65
C VAL A 96 13.33 -2.95 -13.21
N ASN A 97 12.87 -2.02 -12.38
CA ASN A 97 12.01 -0.92 -12.84
C ASN A 97 12.82 0.36 -13.04
N ALA A 98 12.58 1.04 -14.16
CA ALA A 98 13.21 2.33 -14.44
C ALA A 98 12.62 3.48 -13.62
N PRO A 99 13.38 4.56 -13.34
CA PRO A 99 12.91 5.70 -12.56
C PRO A 99 11.69 6.43 -13.15
N GLN A 100 11.46 6.29 -14.43
CA GLN A 100 10.47 7.07 -15.18
C GLN A 100 9.42 6.24 -15.91
N GLY A 101 9.08 5.06 -15.41
CA GLY A 101 8.07 4.28 -16.08
C GLY A 101 7.83 2.90 -15.49
N ASN A 102 6.75 2.30 -15.93
CA ASN A 102 6.38 0.93 -15.58
C ASN A 102 7.02 -0.08 -16.58
N VAL A 103 8.31 0.10 -16.90
CA VAL A 103 9.05 -0.78 -17.82
C VAL A 103 9.96 -1.67 -16.99
N ILE A 104 9.86 -2.98 -17.18
CA ILE A 104 10.70 -3.98 -16.51
C ILE A 104 11.92 -4.26 -17.38
N SER A 105 13.11 -4.18 -16.78
CA SER A 105 14.37 -4.62 -17.40
C SER A 105 14.55 -6.12 -17.20
N PHE A 106 14.20 -6.89 -18.20
CA PHE A 106 14.41 -8.35 -18.19
C PHE A 106 15.89 -8.72 -18.28
N GLU A 107 16.73 -7.85 -18.85
CA GLU A 107 18.19 -8.03 -18.85
C GLU A 107 18.75 -7.98 -17.43
N THR A 108 18.33 -6.99 -16.62
CA THR A 108 18.72 -6.90 -15.21
C THR A 108 18.30 -8.15 -14.44
N LEU A 109 17.08 -8.64 -14.69
CA LEU A 109 16.55 -9.83 -14.05
C LEU A 109 17.35 -11.08 -14.44
N ALA A 110 17.61 -11.27 -15.74
CA ALA A 110 18.37 -12.41 -16.26
C ALA A 110 19.82 -12.39 -15.76
N SER A 111 20.46 -11.22 -15.72
CA SER A 111 21.85 -11.07 -15.24
C SER A 111 22.00 -11.38 -13.76
N ALA A 112 20.97 -11.14 -12.96
CA ALA A 112 20.98 -11.44 -11.53
C ALA A 112 20.76 -12.92 -11.23
N ALA A 113 20.21 -13.69 -12.18
CA ALA A 113 19.94 -15.13 -12.11
C ALA A 113 19.34 -15.55 -10.73
N PRO A 114 18.18 -14.99 -10.31
CA PRO A 114 17.61 -15.30 -9.02
C PRO A 114 17.12 -16.76 -8.95
N ASP A 115 17.12 -17.33 -7.73
CA ASP A 115 16.55 -18.65 -7.46
C ASP A 115 15.05 -18.70 -7.68
N VAL A 116 14.38 -17.56 -7.44
CA VAL A 116 12.95 -17.37 -7.67
C VAL A 116 12.63 -15.89 -7.90
N VAL A 117 11.69 -15.64 -8.80
CA VAL A 117 11.06 -14.34 -9.01
C VAL A 117 9.69 -14.36 -8.35
N ILE A 118 9.41 -13.42 -7.46
CA ILE A 118 8.07 -13.19 -6.89
C ILE A 118 7.51 -11.94 -7.52
N LEU A 119 6.49 -12.09 -8.36
CA LEU A 119 5.82 -11.04 -9.10
C LEU A 119 4.44 -10.78 -8.53
N ARG A 120 4.16 -9.56 -8.11
CA ARG A 120 2.83 -9.15 -7.66
C ARG A 120 2.15 -8.30 -8.74
N VAL A 121 1.06 -8.83 -9.27
CA VAL A 121 0.24 -8.22 -10.33
C VAL A 121 -0.85 -7.34 -9.70
N GLY A 122 -1.22 -6.28 -10.42
CA GLY A 122 -2.25 -5.33 -9.96
C GLY A 122 -1.68 -4.10 -9.28
N ASP A 123 -0.36 -4.05 -9.06
CA ASP A 123 0.35 -2.92 -8.49
C ASP A 123 1.56 -2.52 -9.35
N THR A 124 2.24 -1.43 -8.98
CA THR A 124 3.49 -1.00 -9.63
C THR A 124 4.55 -2.08 -9.48
N PRO A 125 5.34 -2.39 -10.52
CA PRO A 125 5.39 -1.74 -11.83
C PRO A 125 4.48 -2.34 -12.91
N VAL A 126 3.78 -3.44 -12.64
CA VAL A 126 3.07 -4.21 -13.67
C VAL A 126 1.66 -3.66 -13.92
N GLY A 127 0.92 -3.30 -12.85
CA GLY A 127 -0.44 -2.78 -12.94
C GLY A 127 -1.48 -3.86 -13.30
N THR A 128 -2.62 -3.41 -13.83
CA THR A 128 -3.81 -4.25 -14.11
C THR A 128 -4.05 -4.52 -15.60
N ASP A 129 -3.19 -4.05 -16.50
CA ASP A 129 -3.29 -4.32 -17.94
C ASP A 129 -2.97 -5.78 -18.20
N LYS A 130 -4.01 -6.55 -18.63
CA LYS A 130 -3.92 -8.00 -18.83
C LYS A 130 -2.88 -8.41 -19.86
N ASP A 131 -2.75 -7.66 -20.96
CA ASP A 131 -1.79 -7.97 -22.02
C ASP A 131 -0.36 -7.70 -21.57
N LYS A 132 -0.16 -6.61 -20.79
CA LYS A 132 1.12 -6.33 -20.18
C LYS A 132 1.51 -7.39 -19.16
N VAL A 133 0.58 -7.79 -18.29
CA VAL A 133 0.77 -8.85 -17.31
C VAL A 133 1.18 -10.14 -18.01
N LYS A 134 0.40 -10.55 -19.03
CA LYS A 134 0.69 -11.76 -19.80
C LYS A 134 2.08 -11.72 -20.42
N ARG A 135 2.43 -10.64 -21.11
CA ARG A 135 3.76 -10.48 -21.72
C ARG A 135 4.87 -10.52 -20.66
N THR A 136 4.67 -9.92 -19.49
CA THR A 136 5.66 -9.93 -18.40
C THR A 136 5.88 -11.36 -17.91
N VAL A 137 4.81 -12.09 -17.63
CA VAL A 137 4.85 -13.49 -17.17
C VAL A 137 5.54 -14.38 -18.23
N ASP A 138 5.05 -14.33 -19.48
CA ASP A 138 5.60 -15.13 -20.58
C ASP A 138 7.12 -14.88 -20.77
N THR A 139 7.54 -13.61 -20.62
CA THR A 139 8.96 -13.25 -20.79
C THR A 139 9.82 -13.81 -19.65
N ILE A 140 9.35 -13.71 -18.39
CA ILE A 140 10.12 -14.26 -17.24
C ILE A 140 10.20 -15.79 -17.34
N GLU A 141 9.10 -16.44 -17.70
CA GLU A 141 9.09 -17.90 -17.91
C GLU A 141 10.03 -18.33 -19.07
N ALA A 142 10.07 -17.54 -20.16
CA ALA A 142 10.98 -17.81 -21.27
C ALA A 142 12.47 -17.65 -20.90
N LEU A 143 12.79 -16.90 -19.85
CA LEU A 143 14.14 -16.82 -19.29
C LEU A 143 14.52 -18.07 -18.47
N GLY A 144 13.59 -18.99 -18.26
CA GLY A 144 13.80 -20.20 -17.44
C GLY A 144 13.90 -19.94 -15.95
N LEU A 145 13.44 -18.79 -15.48
CA LEU A 145 13.46 -18.41 -14.06
C LEU A 145 12.19 -18.95 -13.35
N PRO A 146 12.32 -19.58 -12.18
CA PRO A 146 11.17 -19.95 -11.37
C PRO A 146 10.35 -18.70 -11.02
N LEU A 147 9.04 -18.72 -11.31
CA LEU A 147 8.18 -17.55 -11.18
C LEU A 147 6.96 -17.83 -10.30
N VAL A 148 6.86 -17.14 -9.20
CA VAL A 148 5.67 -17.09 -8.32
C VAL A 148 4.88 -15.85 -8.62
N VAL A 149 3.60 -15.97 -9.00
CA VAL A 149 2.73 -14.83 -9.34
C VAL A 149 1.67 -14.64 -8.26
N LEU A 150 1.65 -13.46 -7.69
CA LEU A 150 0.66 -12.98 -6.73
C LEU A 150 -0.26 -11.96 -7.39
N TYR A 151 -1.47 -11.82 -6.89
CA TYR A 151 -2.42 -10.82 -7.38
C TYR A 151 -2.88 -9.94 -6.21
N SER A 152 -2.55 -8.66 -6.29
CA SER A 152 -2.94 -7.68 -5.28
C SER A 152 -4.46 -7.43 -5.25
N PRO A 153 -5.00 -6.85 -4.19
CA PRO A 153 -6.41 -6.46 -4.14
C PRO A 153 -6.90 -5.65 -5.34
N THR A 154 -6.05 -4.78 -5.90
CA THR A 154 -6.38 -3.93 -7.07
C THR A 154 -6.70 -4.74 -8.34
N TRP A 155 -6.21 -5.97 -8.44
CA TRP A 155 -6.51 -6.85 -9.58
C TRP A 155 -7.96 -7.33 -9.60
N PHE A 156 -8.59 -7.44 -8.43
CA PHE A 156 -9.94 -8.00 -8.29
C PHE A 156 -11.01 -6.92 -8.41
N ARG A 157 -12.16 -7.28 -8.98
CA ARG A 157 -13.28 -6.33 -9.13
C ARG A 157 -13.90 -5.88 -7.80
N SER A 158 -13.85 -6.73 -6.79
CA SER A 158 -14.37 -6.43 -5.46
C SER A 158 -13.40 -5.63 -4.62
N SER A 159 -12.14 -5.59 -5.00
CA SER A 159 -11.05 -4.87 -4.32
C SER A 159 -10.98 -5.06 -2.79
N ASP A 160 -11.58 -6.13 -2.26
CA ASP A 160 -11.42 -6.46 -0.84
C ASP A 160 -9.98 -6.91 -0.54
N LEU A 161 -9.61 -6.89 0.74
CA LEU A 161 -8.22 -7.17 1.16
C LEU A 161 -7.98 -8.65 1.49
N SER A 162 -8.96 -9.53 1.30
CA SER A 162 -8.87 -10.96 1.64
C SER A 162 -7.75 -11.68 0.89
N SER A 163 -7.42 -11.20 -0.33
CA SER A 163 -6.34 -11.77 -1.12
C SER A 163 -4.96 -11.63 -0.46
N MET A 164 -4.76 -10.62 0.39
CA MET A 164 -3.46 -10.35 1.03
C MET A 164 -3.05 -11.47 1.99
N LYS A 165 -4.01 -12.13 2.65
CA LYS A 165 -3.72 -13.31 3.47
C LYS A 165 -3.16 -14.46 2.62
N THR A 166 -3.78 -14.73 1.48
CA THR A 166 -3.31 -15.76 0.54
C THR A 166 -1.93 -15.41 0.00
N GLU A 167 -1.72 -14.13 -0.36
CA GLU A 167 -0.42 -13.65 -0.85
C GLU A 167 0.68 -13.82 0.20
N ALA A 168 0.42 -13.41 1.45
CA ALA A 168 1.36 -13.59 2.56
C ALA A 168 1.68 -15.07 2.80
N GLY A 169 0.66 -15.94 2.78
CA GLY A 169 0.83 -17.38 2.92
C GLY A 169 1.72 -17.99 1.83
N ILE A 170 1.51 -17.60 0.57
CA ILE A 170 2.35 -18.05 -0.56
C ILE A 170 3.79 -17.55 -0.41
N ILE A 171 4.01 -16.29 -0.01
CA ILE A 171 5.35 -15.79 0.27
C ILE A 171 6.00 -16.59 1.39
N GLY A 172 5.30 -16.82 2.49
CA GLY A 172 5.79 -17.59 3.63
C GLY A 172 6.16 -19.03 3.26
N GLU A 173 5.40 -19.65 2.36
CA GLU A 173 5.65 -21.01 1.88
C GLU A 173 7.01 -21.16 1.19
N GLN A 174 7.47 -20.13 0.45
CA GLN A 174 8.79 -20.14 -0.19
C GLN A 174 9.94 -20.30 0.81
N PHE A 175 9.70 -20.03 2.08
CA PHE A 175 10.71 -20.04 3.16
C PHE A 175 10.36 -21.00 4.30
N GLY A 176 9.37 -21.90 4.10
CA GLY A 176 8.88 -22.78 5.16
C GLY A 176 8.24 -22.06 6.36
N LYS A 177 7.74 -20.83 6.14
CA LYS A 177 7.19 -19.93 7.18
C LYS A 177 5.72 -19.56 6.94
N ARG A 178 4.98 -20.41 6.24
CA ARG A 178 3.58 -20.14 5.88
C ARG A 178 2.71 -19.77 7.08
N GLU A 179 2.78 -20.56 8.16
CA GLU A 179 1.99 -20.26 9.36
C GLU A 179 2.33 -18.92 10.01
N GLN A 180 3.60 -18.50 9.97
CA GLN A 180 4.00 -17.20 10.50
C GLN A 180 3.41 -16.07 9.64
N ALA A 181 3.44 -16.20 8.32
CA ALA A 181 2.86 -15.24 7.39
C ALA A 181 1.33 -15.16 7.51
N GLU A 182 0.65 -16.28 7.70
CA GLU A 182 -0.80 -16.32 7.92
C GLU A 182 -1.18 -15.68 9.26
N ARG A 183 -0.38 -15.89 10.33
CA ARG A 183 -0.58 -15.20 11.62
C ARG A 183 -0.42 -13.68 11.50
N LEU A 184 0.54 -13.22 10.71
CA LEU A 184 0.66 -11.79 10.39
C LEU A 184 -0.65 -11.28 9.77
N ALA A 185 -1.09 -11.90 8.69
CA ALA A 185 -2.30 -11.49 7.99
C ALA A 185 -3.55 -11.51 8.89
N ASP A 186 -3.70 -12.53 9.75
CA ASP A 186 -4.79 -12.61 10.73
C ASP A 186 -4.68 -11.49 11.79
N SER A 187 -3.47 -11.10 12.17
CA SER A 187 -3.27 -9.97 13.08
C SER A 187 -3.69 -8.65 12.45
N LEU A 188 -3.32 -8.43 11.19
CA LEU A 188 -3.70 -7.24 10.44
C LEU A 188 -5.24 -7.13 10.27
N ALA A 189 -5.92 -8.25 9.99
CA ALA A 189 -7.37 -8.30 9.81
C ALA A 189 -8.18 -7.97 11.08
N LYS A 190 -7.57 -8.00 12.27
CA LYS A 190 -8.24 -7.62 13.52
C LYS A 190 -8.68 -6.16 13.51
N THR A 191 -7.92 -5.28 12.89
CA THR A 191 -8.26 -3.86 12.78
C THR A 191 -9.53 -3.67 11.95
N GLU A 192 -9.64 -4.35 10.82
CA GLU A 192 -10.88 -4.35 10.03
C GLU A 192 -12.08 -4.83 10.84
N THR A 193 -11.93 -5.96 11.53
CA THR A 193 -13.00 -6.52 12.37
C THR A 193 -13.43 -5.54 13.47
N MET A 194 -12.48 -4.87 14.11
CA MET A 194 -12.75 -3.88 15.14
C MET A 194 -13.51 -2.66 14.58
N ILE A 195 -13.08 -2.13 13.44
CA ILE A 195 -13.72 -0.98 12.80
C ILE A 195 -15.16 -1.34 12.39
N ARG A 196 -15.35 -2.45 11.68
CA ARG A 196 -16.68 -2.93 11.28
C ARG A 196 -17.63 -3.06 12.47
N LYS A 197 -17.13 -3.61 13.59
CA LYS A 197 -17.94 -3.76 14.81
C LYS A 197 -18.42 -2.41 15.36
N ARG A 198 -17.59 -1.36 15.27
CA ARG A 198 -17.91 -0.02 15.78
C ARG A 198 -18.82 0.79 14.86
N THR A 199 -18.87 0.45 13.58
CA THR A 199 -19.56 1.27 12.56
C THR A 199 -20.77 0.60 11.91
N LYS A 200 -20.99 -0.70 12.14
CA LYS A 200 -22.03 -1.51 11.49
C LYS A 200 -23.48 -1.03 11.70
N ASP A 201 -23.73 -0.30 12.77
CA ASP A 201 -25.04 0.19 13.16
C ASP A 201 -25.34 1.62 12.69
N ILE A 202 -24.42 2.23 11.94
CA ILE A 202 -24.58 3.60 11.43
C ILE A 202 -25.54 3.57 10.23
N PRO A 203 -26.68 4.29 10.32
CA PRO A 203 -27.61 4.40 9.22
C PRO A 203 -26.94 5.05 7.99
N GLU A 204 -27.36 4.67 6.80
CA GLU A 204 -26.79 5.21 5.55
C GLU A 204 -26.89 6.75 5.48
N SER A 205 -28.00 7.33 6.01
CA SER A 205 -28.21 8.77 6.06
C SER A 205 -27.28 9.54 7.01
N GLU A 206 -26.56 8.82 7.88
CA GLU A 206 -25.62 9.41 8.86
C GLU A 206 -24.15 9.14 8.48
N ARG A 207 -23.91 8.52 7.32
CA ARG A 207 -22.58 8.21 6.87
C ARG A 207 -21.92 9.41 6.22
N PRO A 208 -20.78 9.90 6.76
CA PRO A 208 -20.08 11.02 6.15
C PRO A 208 -19.48 10.64 4.78
N SER A 209 -19.39 11.62 3.91
CA SER A 209 -18.67 11.49 2.64
C SER A 209 -17.18 11.75 2.85
N VAL A 210 -16.36 10.79 2.44
CA VAL A 210 -14.89 10.80 2.60
C VAL A 210 -14.25 10.89 1.22
N LEU A 211 -13.35 11.85 1.05
CA LEU A 211 -12.54 12.00 -0.17
C LEU A 211 -11.07 11.70 0.13
N LEU A 212 -10.53 10.67 -0.51
CA LEU A 212 -9.08 10.46 -0.58
C LEU A 212 -8.51 11.30 -1.72
N LEU A 213 -7.78 12.35 -1.37
CA LEU A 213 -7.27 13.35 -2.30
C LEU A 213 -5.75 13.28 -2.43
N GLY A 214 -5.27 12.61 -3.46
CA GLY A 214 -3.85 12.59 -3.84
C GLY A 214 -3.46 13.87 -4.58
N LEU A 215 -2.39 14.52 -4.14
CA LEU A 215 -1.97 15.84 -4.65
C LEU A 215 -0.76 15.75 -5.58
N ARG A 216 -0.74 14.83 -6.53
CA ARG A 216 0.39 14.55 -7.42
C ARG A 216 0.87 15.78 -8.22
N PRO A 217 2.18 16.12 -8.17
CA PRO A 217 2.71 17.27 -8.90
C PRO A 217 2.49 17.18 -10.43
N ASP A 218 2.48 15.99 -11.00
CA ASP A 218 2.26 15.77 -12.43
C ASP A 218 0.80 16.08 -12.84
N VAL A 219 -0.18 15.80 -11.98
CA VAL A 219 -1.58 16.20 -12.19
C VAL A 219 -1.70 17.72 -12.16
N ARG A 220 -1.08 18.37 -11.18
CA ARG A 220 -1.09 19.83 -11.04
C ARG A 220 -0.41 20.54 -12.21
N LYS A 221 0.73 20.03 -12.70
CA LYS A 221 1.42 20.56 -13.89
C LYS A 221 0.55 20.52 -15.15
N LYS A 222 -0.43 19.62 -15.19
CA LYS A 222 -1.39 19.48 -16.29
C LYS A 222 -2.69 20.26 -16.07
N GLY A 223 -2.75 21.13 -15.05
CA GLY A 223 -3.90 21.96 -14.74
C GLY A 223 -4.96 21.31 -13.84
N GLY A 224 -4.72 20.07 -13.35
CA GLY A 224 -5.57 19.45 -12.34
C GLY A 224 -5.23 19.95 -10.92
N ALA A 225 -6.14 19.78 -9.98
CA ALA A 225 -5.93 20.11 -8.57
C ALA A 225 -5.45 18.91 -7.75
N GLY A 226 -5.83 17.70 -8.14
CA GLY A 226 -5.45 16.46 -7.47
C GLY A 226 -5.96 15.24 -8.21
N SER A 227 -5.89 14.09 -7.56
CA SER A 227 -6.45 12.82 -8.05
C SER A 227 -7.20 12.10 -6.94
N VAL A 228 -8.25 11.38 -7.30
CA VAL A 228 -9.13 10.67 -6.37
C VAL A 228 -9.21 9.19 -6.71
N GLN A 229 -9.70 8.40 -5.76
CA GLN A 229 -9.89 6.95 -5.92
C GLN A 229 -11.36 6.64 -6.17
N GLY A 230 -11.63 5.85 -7.21
CA GLY A 230 -12.98 5.46 -7.59
C GLY A 230 -13.56 4.35 -6.71
N VAL A 231 -14.87 4.09 -6.89
CA VAL A 231 -15.62 3.10 -6.10
C VAL A 231 -15.18 1.64 -6.30
N ASP A 232 -14.34 1.37 -7.29
CA ASP A 232 -13.80 0.05 -7.62
C ASP A 232 -12.35 -0.16 -7.14
N THR A 233 -11.91 0.63 -6.13
CA THR A 233 -10.55 0.57 -5.58
C THR A 233 -10.52 0.00 -4.16
N PRO A 234 -9.37 -0.54 -3.70
CA PRO A 234 -9.18 -0.96 -2.31
C PRO A 234 -9.45 0.16 -1.29
N GLU A 235 -9.10 1.39 -1.64
CA GLU A 235 -9.36 2.56 -0.81
C GLU A 235 -10.87 2.78 -0.61
N SER A 236 -11.66 2.65 -1.67
CA SER A 236 -13.12 2.75 -1.56
C SER A 236 -13.72 1.58 -0.77
N TYR A 237 -13.17 0.38 -0.88
CA TYR A 237 -13.55 -0.74 -0.02
C TYR A 237 -13.35 -0.41 1.46
N ILE A 238 -12.21 0.19 1.82
CA ILE A 238 -11.95 0.63 3.19
C ILE A 238 -12.99 1.67 3.64
N ILE A 239 -13.26 2.67 2.83
CA ILE A 239 -14.24 3.72 3.15
C ILE A 239 -15.63 3.13 3.31
N GLU A 240 -16.12 2.37 2.31
CA GLU A 240 -17.53 2.00 2.22
C GLU A 240 -17.86 0.69 2.95
N GLN A 241 -16.98 -0.30 2.84
CA GLN A 241 -17.28 -1.63 3.39
C GLN A 241 -16.68 -1.85 4.77
N VAL A 242 -15.58 -1.18 5.12
CA VAL A 242 -14.94 -1.31 6.43
C VAL A 242 -15.39 -0.23 7.39
N ALA A 243 -15.22 1.03 7.01
CA ALA A 243 -15.59 2.17 7.85
C ALA A 243 -17.09 2.51 7.80
N HIS A 244 -17.86 1.97 6.84
CA HIS A 244 -19.27 2.31 6.59
C HIS A 244 -19.50 3.82 6.41
N ALA A 245 -18.56 4.51 5.75
CA ALA A 245 -18.70 5.86 5.25
C ALA A 245 -19.10 5.84 3.76
N GLN A 246 -19.15 6.97 3.09
CA GLN A 246 -19.40 7.07 1.66
C GLN A 246 -18.12 7.56 0.96
N ASN A 247 -17.72 6.96 -0.15
CA ASN A 247 -16.71 7.56 -1.00
C ASN A 247 -17.32 8.78 -1.72
N ALA A 248 -16.81 9.97 -1.46
CA ALA A 248 -17.35 11.20 -2.05
C ALA A 248 -17.26 11.20 -3.59
N TYR A 249 -16.23 10.55 -4.17
CA TYR A 249 -16.14 10.37 -5.61
C TYR A 249 -16.85 9.09 -6.05
N ARG A 250 -17.93 9.23 -6.83
CA ARG A 250 -18.78 8.11 -7.26
C ARG A 250 -18.37 7.47 -8.60
N GLY A 251 -17.33 8.00 -9.27
CA GLY A 251 -16.79 7.42 -10.49
C GLY A 251 -15.90 6.21 -10.20
N LYS A 252 -15.36 5.61 -11.28
CA LYS A 252 -14.45 4.46 -11.25
C LYS A 252 -13.04 4.87 -11.61
N GLY A 253 -12.08 4.04 -11.24
CA GLY A 253 -10.67 4.15 -11.63
C GLY A 253 -9.76 4.57 -10.49
N THR A 254 -8.47 4.33 -10.70
CA THR A 254 -7.40 4.63 -9.74
C THR A 254 -6.71 5.93 -10.12
N SER A 255 -6.50 6.81 -9.15
CA SER A 255 -5.80 8.09 -9.32
C SER A 255 -6.41 8.96 -10.43
N VAL A 256 -7.73 9.09 -10.44
CA VAL A 256 -8.47 9.88 -11.44
C VAL A 256 -8.17 11.35 -11.25
N PRO A 257 -7.62 12.06 -12.27
CA PRO A 257 -7.32 13.48 -12.17
C PRO A 257 -8.61 14.31 -12.03
N MET A 258 -8.58 15.31 -11.15
CA MET A 258 -9.71 16.21 -10.88
C MET A 258 -9.26 17.67 -10.92
N SER A 259 -10.15 18.55 -11.42
CA SER A 259 -10.01 19.99 -11.23
C SER A 259 -10.49 20.42 -9.82
N ALA A 260 -10.21 21.65 -9.43
CA ALA A 260 -10.68 22.18 -8.15
C ALA A 260 -12.22 22.18 -8.08
N GLU A 261 -12.90 22.57 -9.15
CA GLU A 261 -14.36 22.61 -9.22
C GLU A 261 -14.96 21.21 -9.08
N GLN A 262 -14.34 20.20 -9.68
CA GLN A 262 -14.78 18.81 -9.54
C GLN A 262 -14.59 18.29 -8.11
N ILE A 263 -13.50 18.66 -7.44
CA ILE A 263 -13.26 18.32 -6.02
C ILE A 263 -14.32 18.97 -5.15
N TYR A 264 -14.60 20.27 -5.35
CA TYR A 264 -15.67 20.95 -4.64
C TYR A 264 -17.05 20.34 -4.89
N ALA A 265 -17.33 19.90 -6.12
CA ALA A 265 -18.59 19.25 -6.46
C ALA A 265 -18.78 17.85 -5.83
N CYS A 266 -17.73 17.25 -5.29
CA CYS A 266 -17.86 16.03 -4.48
C CYS A 266 -18.44 16.28 -3.08
N GLU A 267 -18.45 17.53 -2.60
CA GLU A 267 -18.97 17.94 -1.29
C GLU A 267 -18.54 17.00 -0.15
N PRO A 268 -17.23 16.75 0.06
CA PRO A 268 -16.77 15.83 1.09
C PRO A 268 -16.95 16.43 2.49
N ASP A 269 -17.43 15.61 3.44
CA ASP A 269 -17.41 15.95 4.87
C ASP A 269 -16.00 15.78 5.45
N VAL A 270 -15.23 14.83 4.90
CA VAL A 270 -13.86 14.51 5.34
C VAL A 270 -12.95 14.37 4.13
N VAL A 271 -11.80 15.03 4.18
CA VAL A 271 -10.74 14.88 3.18
C VAL A 271 -9.50 14.25 3.83
N ILE A 272 -8.98 13.20 3.25
CA ILE A 272 -7.76 12.53 3.69
C ILE A 272 -6.70 12.65 2.61
N LEU A 273 -5.48 13.00 3.01
CA LEU A 273 -4.36 13.18 2.10
C LEU A 273 -3.42 11.97 2.16
N PRO A 274 -3.46 11.03 1.20
CA PRO A 274 -2.44 10.00 1.13
C PRO A 274 -1.08 10.62 0.83
N THR A 275 -0.08 10.25 1.63
CA THR A 275 1.29 10.74 1.44
C THR A 275 1.87 10.20 0.14
N ALA A 276 2.47 11.04 -0.66
CA ALA A 276 3.09 10.63 -1.91
C ALA A 276 4.02 11.70 -2.49
N ASN A 277 5.20 11.32 -2.93
CA ASN A 277 6.06 11.99 -3.90
C ASN A 277 6.17 13.54 -3.80
N GLY A 278 6.39 14.07 -2.60
CA GLY A 278 6.56 15.52 -2.43
C GLY A 278 5.25 16.31 -2.54
N TYR A 279 4.14 15.67 -2.22
CA TYR A 279 2.86 16.34 -2.17
C TYR A 279 2.73 17.28 -0.98
N HIS A 280 2.30 18.47 -1.24
CA HIS A 280 1.69 19.34 -0.25
C HIS A 280 0.42 19.92 -0.86
N PRO A 281 -0.62 20.17 -0.06
CA PRO A 281 -1.81 20.83 -0.53
C PRO A 281 -1.46 22.17 -1.19
N PRO A 282 -2.16 22.59 -2.25
CA PRO A 282 -2.12 23.96 -2.67
C PRO A 282 -2.55 24.87 -1.51
N ARG A 283 -1.96 26.06 -1.42
CA ARG A 283 -2.28 27.01 -0.34
C ARG A 283 -3.78 27.30 -0.27
N GLU A 284 -4.43 27.34 -1.42
CA GLU A 284 -5.87 27.56 -1.57
C GLU A 284 -6.73 26.51 -0.82
N LEU A 285 -6.19 25.33 -0.63
CA LEU A 285 -6.87 24.27 0.11
C LEU A 285 -6.69 24.39 1.62
N TYR A 286 -5.65 25.07 2.11
CA TYR A 286 -5.50 25.35 3.56
C TYR A 286 -6.52 26.33 4.10
N ASP A 287 -7.06 27.18 3.25
CA ASP A 287 -8.04 28.21 3.63
C ASP A 287 -9.50 27.68 3.59
N ALA A 288 -9.72 26.46 3.11
CA ALA A 288 -11.06 25.86 3.07
C ALA A 288 -11.45 25.27 4.45
N PRO A 289 -12.71 25.44 4.90
CA PRO A 289 -13.15 25.00 6.24
C PRO A 289 -12.92 23.52 6.54
N TYR A 290 -13.02 22.64 5.53
CA TYR A 290 -12.79 21.21 5.68
C TYR A 290 -11.31 20.83 5.79
N TYR A 291 -10.38 21.80 5.64
CA TYR A 291 -8.94 21.58 5.79
C TYR A 291 -8.42 21.83 7.20
N GLU A 292 -9.28 22.17 8.14
CA GLU A 292 -8.84 22.48 9.51
C GLU A 292 -8.16 21.31 10.21
N ASN A 293 -8.49 20.07 9.84
CA ASN A 293 -7.97 18.86 10.47
C ASN A 293 -7.69 17.76 9.43
N LEU A 294 -6.91 18.08 8.41
CA LEU A 294 -6.58 17.08 7.37
C LEU A 294 -5.72 15.94 7.93
N PRO A 295 -6.26 14.75 8.09
CA PRO A 295 -5.46 13.60 8.38
C PRO A 295 -4.66 13.18 7.15
N TRP A 296 -3.43 12.74 7.39
CA TRP A 296 -2.58 12.13 6.38
C TRP A 296 -2.64 10.63 6.54
N SER A 297 -2.73 9.91 5.43
CA SER A 297 -2.67 8.46 5.40
C SER A 297 -1.39 8.01 4.70
N PRO A 298 -0.76 6.88 5.11
CA PRO A 298 0.38 6.33 4.41
C PRO A 298 0.02 6.04 2.94
N MET A 299 0.91 6.41 2.03
CA MET A 299 0.67 6.17 0.62
C MET A 299 0.63 4.68 0.28
N ASN A 300 -0.35 4.28 -0.53
CA ASN A 300 -0.57 2.90 -0.95
C ASN A 300 -0.72 1.91 0.23
N ALA A 301 -1.01 2.39 1.43
CA ALA A 301 -1.17 1.53 2.61
C ALA A 301 -2.22 0.45 2.39
N SER A 302 -3.31 0.75 1.71
CA SER A 302 -4.36 -0.21 1.32
C SER A 302 -3.87 -1.42 0.50
N ARG A 303 -2.64 -1.36 -0.02
CA ARG A 303 -2.00 -2.40 -0.84
C ARG A 303 -0.77 -3.00 -0.19
N ARG A 304 -0.42 -2.55 1.01
CA ARG A 304 0.76 -2.96 1.79
C ARG A 304 0.37 -3.48 3.14
N VAL A 305 1.35 -3.95 3.90
CA VAL A 305 1.15 -4.41 5.28
C VAL A 305 0.60 -3.30 6.19
N GLU A 306 0.84 -2.02 5.86
CA GLU A 306 0.33 -0.86 6.60
C GLU A 306 -1.18 -0.58 6.44
N TYR A 307 -1.94 -1.37 5.70
CA TYR A 307 -3.37 -1.11 5.48
C TYR A 307 -4.21 -0.94 6.77
N PRO A 308 -3.87 -1.55 7.92
CA PRO A 308 -4.59 -1.28 9.17
C PRO A 308 -4.46 0.16 9.66
N LEU A 309 -3.33 0.83 9.40
CA LEU A 309 -3.15 2.25 9.71
C LEU A 309 -4.09 3.11 8.87
N ASP A 310 -4.15 2.84 7.56
CA ASP A 310 -5.04 3.53 6.63
C ASP A 310 -6.51 3.38 7.04
N MET A 311 -6.92 2.14 7.34
CA MET A 311 -8.27 1.85 7.83
C MET A 311 -8.63 2.64 9.08
N LEU A 312 -7.72 2.69 10.06
CA LEU A 312 -7.98 3.34 11.34
C LEU A 312 -8.01 4.86 11.20
N ILE A 313 -7.12 5.44 10.39
CA ILE A 313 -7.12 6.86 10.06
C ILE A 313 -8.45 7.26 9.40
N ILE A 314 -8.89 6.51 8.39
CA ILE A 314 -10.15 6.77 7.69
C ILE A 314 -11.33 6.66 8.66
N ALA A 315 -11.39 5.61 9.46
CA ALA A 315 -12.49 5.37 10.38
C ALA A 315 -12.57 6.43 11.48
N LYS A 316 -11.44 6.82 12.07
CA LYS A 316 -11.42 7.86 13.12
C LYS A 316 -11.70 9.25 12.54
N ALA A 317 -11.21 9.56 11.35
CA ALA A 317 -11.52 10.82 10.67
C ALA A 317 -13.01 10.93 10.32
N ALA A 318 -13.64 9.82 9.88
CA ALA A 318 -15.06 9.77 9.57
C ALA A 318 -15.95 9.80 10.83
N TYR A 319 -15.50 9.19 11.93
CA TYR A 319 -16.29 9.02 13.16
C TYR A 319 -15.46 9.27 14.42
N PRO A 320 -14.97 10.50 14.67
CA PRO A 320 -14.04 10.78 15.76
C PRO A 320 -14.58 10.36 17.13
N GLU A 321 -15.87 10.52 17.39
CA GLU A 321 -16.52 10.15 18.65
C GLU A 321 -16.51 8.63 18.90
N ARG A 322 -16.69 7.81 17.84
CA ARG A 322 -16.70 6.36 17.94
C ARG A 322 -15.32 5.74 18.17
N PHE A 323 -14.29 6.51 17.90
CA PHE A 323 -12.88 6.12 18.05
C PHE A 323 -12.12 7.03 19.03
N ALA A 324 -12.82 7.76 19.90
CA ALA A 324 -12.21 8.67 20.87
C ALA A 324 -11.28 7.96 21.88
N ASP A 325 -11.55 6.68 22.14
CA ASP A 325 -10.74 5.82 23.02
C ASP A 325 -9.49 5.24 22.35
N ILE A 326 -9.26 5.50 21.04
CA ILE A 326 -8.14 4.97 20.29
C ILE A 326 -7.21 6.12 19.89
N SER A 327 -5.98 6.09 20.38
CA SER A 327 -4.89 6.90 19.85
C SER A 327 -4.33 6.20 18.61
N VAL A 328 -4.48 6.81 17.44
CA VAL A 328 -3.87 6.31 16.19
C VAL A 328 -2.36 6.43 16.26
N TYR A 329 -1.86 7.44 16.94
CA TYR A 329 -0.44 7.61 17.23
C TYR A 329 0.16 6.38 17.93
N ASP A 330 -0.43 5.97 19.07
CA ASP A 330 0.04 4.80 19.81
C ASP A 330 -0.18 3.50 19.04
N PHE A 331 -1.27 3.43 18.27
CA PHE A 331 -1.52 2.31 17.38
C PHE A 331 -0.40 2.18 16.33
N ALA A 332 -0.02 3.28 15.68
CA ALA A 332 1.04 3.28 14.67
C ALA A 332 2.38 2.81 15.24
N LEU A 333 2.76 3.26 16.44
CA LEU A 333 4.00 2.83 17.08
C LEU A 333 3.98 1.32 17.40
N ARG A 334 2.91 0.85 18.03
CA ARG A 334 2.74 -0.58 18.34
C ARG A 334 2.70 -1.42 17.07
N PHE A 335 1.99 -0.97 16.05
CA PHE A 335 1.93 -1.62 14.75
C PHE A 335 3.33 -1.87 14.17
N TYR A 336 4.18 -0.86 14.11
CA TYR A 336 5.53 -1.00 13.56
C TYR A 336 6.41 -1.91 14.43
N GLN A 337 6.29 -1.81 15.76
CA GLN A 337 7.00 -2.70 16.68
C GLN A 337 6.58 -4.17 16.50
N ASP A 338 5.29 -4.45 16.46
CA ASP A 338 4.73 -5.80 16.35
C ASP A 338 5.00 -6.42 14.97
N VAL A 339 4.87 -5.64 13.90
CA VAL A 339 5.03 -6.15 12.53
C VAL A 339 6.51 -6.35 12.19
N TYR A 340 7.38 -5.42 12.54
CA TYR A 340 8.78 -5.45 12.10
C TYR A 340 9.78 -5.82 13.21
N GLY A 341 9.30 -6.03 14.44
CA GLY A 341 10.17 -6.41 15.56
C GLY A 341 11.17 -5.31 15.95
N VAL A 342 10.82 -4.04 15.74
CA VAL A 342 11.70 -2.90 15.96
C VAL A 342 11.48 -2.25 17.33
N ASP A 343 12.47 -1.49 17.80
CA ASP A 343 12.34 -0.69 19.01
C ASP A 343 11.46 0.55 18.78
N GLU A 344 11.06 1.21 19.86
CA GLU A 344 10.21 2.40 19.82
C GLU A 344 10.85 3.55 19.02
N LYS A 345 12.17 3.73 19.12
CA LYS A 345 12.88 4.77 18.37
C LYS A 345 12.76 4.55 16.86
N THR A 346 12.94 3.32 16.42
CA THR A 346 12.80 2.93 15.01
C THR A 346 11.34 3.05 14.56
N ALA A 347 10.38 2.65 15.39
CA ALA A 347 8.95 2.80 15.10
C ALA A 347 8.55 4.28 14.93
N ARG A 348 9.07 5.19 15.76
CA ARG A 348 8.88 6.65 15.58
C ARG A 348 9.48 7.13 14.26
N GLY A 349 10.67 6.66 13.91
CA GLY A 349 11.29 6.99 12.62
C GLY A 349 10.46 6.50 11.43
N LEU A 350 9.92 5.28 11.47
CA LEU A 350 9.02 4.75 10.45
C LEU A 350 7.77 5.63 10.28
N ARG A 351 7.13 6.01 11.37
CA ARG A 351 6.00 6.93 11.34
C ARG A 351 6.36 8.26 10.67
N SER A 352 7.50 8.85 11.05
CA SER A 352 7.98 10.10 10.43
C SER A 352 8.22 9.96 8.93
N THR A 353 8.77 8.82 8.46
CA THR A 353 9.00 8.60 7.02
C THR A 353 7.70 8.50 6.23
N GLN A 354 6.59 8.17 6.88
CA GLN A 354 5.25 8.13 6.28
C GLN A 354 4.50 9.48 6.45
N LEU A 355 5.17 10.53 6.93
CA LEU A 355 4.58 11.84 7.19
C LEU A 355 3.42 11.81 8.19
N LEU A 356 3.47 10.94 9.17
CA LEU A 356 2.41 10.77 10.16
C LEU A 356 2.68 11.52 11.47
N ASP A 357 3.67 12.42 11.51
CA ASP A 357 3.99 13.22 12.72
C ASP A 357 2.90 14.24 13.07
N TRP A 358 2.00 14.56 12.14
CA TRP A 358 0.83 15.39 12.41
C TRP A 358 -0.06 14.82 13.53
N MET A 359 -0.01 13.51 13.77
CA MET A 359 -0.77 12.85 14.83
C MET A 359 -0.42 13.35 16.23
N ASP A 360 0.83 13.80 16.45
CA ASP A 360 1.28 14.36 17.72
C ASP A 360 0.62 15.72 18.01
N GLU A 361 0.42 16.52 16.94
CA GLU A 361 -0.14 17.87 17.06
C GLU A 361 -1.67 17.84 17.16
N ALA A 362 -2.28 16.82 16.59
CA ALA A 362 -3.73 16.70 16.50
C ALA A 362 -4.36 15.88 17.63
N ASP A 363 -3.55 15.25 18.52
CA ASP A 363 -4.01 14.30 19.54
C ASP A 363 -4.91 13.19 18.91
N PHE A 364 -4.43 12.66 17.79
CA PHE A 364 -5.23 11.79 16.91
C PHE A 364 -5.07 10.29 17.22
#